data_b6e16b26396a1eb1d088c5bb9371b29b
#
_entry.id   b6e16b26396a1eb1d088c5bb9371b29b
#
_cell.length_a   1.000
_cell.length_b   1.000
_cell.length_c   1.000
_cell.angle_alpha   90.00
_cell.angle_beta   90.00
_cell.angle_gamma   90.00
#
_symmetry.space_group_name_H-M   'P 1'
#
loop_
_entity.id
_entity.type
_entity.pdbx_description
1 polymer ?
#
loop_
_entity_poly.entity_id
_entity_poly.type
_entity_poly.pdbx_seq_one_letter_code
_entity_poly.pdbx_strand_id
1 'polypeptide(L)'
;LKVDILANRGLSQLIEIEPTMKLTDYPQEDSATSELLCRGDVLGVTQAESPAMRRLFRAIKPKSSKDCVFGTALIRPVAVSGRKKATMFHDWSKERMSDTIVYEDDAIDRISEVLGIDKYEADMYRRAFAKKNEEKIMEFISRLGDHPRKDEIITMLQSLSGFGLCRAHAVNLGRLIWALAYQKAHNPEKFWRSCLKHCQGSYKRWVYRTEAKRVGIDVITPSKSDKWDTPEFQYRKYGWWSQDNFMPGMYVKELYMDKVEFAGMIANGRVFRGDKGKY
;
A
#
# COMPACT_ATOMS: atom_id res chain seq x y z
N LEU A 1 6.50 -3.70 -26.93
CA LEU A 1 5.80 -3.31 -25.72
C LEU A 1 6.49 -3.99 -24.52
N LYS A 2 7.00 -3.20 -23.58
CA LYS A 2 7.54 -3.71 -22.32
C LYS A 2 6.43 -3.63 -21.26
N VAL A 3 6.13 -4.75 -20.60
CA VAL A 3 5.15 -4.83 -19.51
C VAL A 3 5.87 -5.33 -18.26
N ASP A 4 5.87 -4.52 -17.20
CA ASP A 4 6.44 -4.90 -15.92
C ASP A 4 5.31 -5.44 -15.02
N ILE A 5 5.40 -6.71 -14.64
CA ILE A 5 4.45 -7.36 -13.73
C ILE A 5 5.08 -7.40 -12.34
N LEU A 6 4.58 -6.57 -11.45
CA LEU A 6 5.08 -6.48 -10.08
C LEU A 6 4.35 -7.46 -9.17
N ALA A 7 5.11 -8.16 -8.32
CA ALA A 7 4.53 -9.00 -7.27
C ALA A 7 3.78 -8.14 -6.24
N ASN A 8 2.57 -8.56 -5.86
CA ASN A 8 1.77 -7.93 -4.82
C ASN A 8 1.51 -8.93 -3.69
N ARG A 9 2.22 -8.77 -2.59
CA ARG A 9 2.12 -9.67 -1.42
C ARG A 9 0.73 -9.67 -0.77
N GLY A 10 0.07 -8.54 -0.70
CA GLY A 10 -1.29 -8.46 -0.18
C GLY A 10 -2.25 -9.30 -1.01
N LEU A 11 -2.09 -9.27 -2.33
CA LEU A 11 -2.87 -10.12 -3.23
C LEU A 11 -2.51 -11.60 -3.06
N SER A 12 -1.23 -11.95 -2.93
CA SER A 12 -0.80 -13.33 -2.66
C SER A 12 -1.36 -13.84 -1.33
N GLN A 13 -1.37 -13.00 -0.30
CA GLN A 13 -1.98 -13.29 0.99
C GLN A 13 -3.50 -13.55 0.83
N LEU A 14 -4.20 -12.70 0.10
CA LEU A 14 -5.64 -12.81 -0.11
C LEU A 14 -6.02 -14.06 -0.90
N ILE A 15 -5.31 -14.36 -1.98
CA ILE A 15 -5.54 -15.56 -2.81
C ILE A 15 -5.30 -16.84 -2.00
N GLU A 16 -4.36 -16.86 -1.08
CA GLU A 16 -4.15 -18.01 -0.21
C GLU A 16 -5.29 -18.21 0.79
N ILE A 17 -5.88 -17.13 1.29
CA ILE A 17 -7.03 -17.21 2.21
C ILE A 17 -8.28 -17.70 1.45
N GLU A 18 -8.53 -17.11 0.29
CA GLU A 18 -9.73 -17.37 -0.52
C GLU A 18 -9.39 -17.26 -2.01
N PRO A 19 -9.00 -18.37 -2.64
CA PRO A 19 -8.52 -18.37 -4.03
C PRO A 19 -9.60 -18.10 -5.08
N THR A 20 -10.86 -18.28 -4.74
CA THR A 20 -11.98 -18.18 -5.67
C THR A 20 -12.59 -16.79 -5.76
N MET A 21 -12.43 -15.97 -4.72
CA MET A 21 -12.98 -14.61 -4.66
C MET A 21 -12.09 -13.59 -5.37
N LYS A 22 -12.70 -12.76 -6.20
CA LYS A 22 -12.07 -11.55 -6.76
C LYS A 22 -12.22 -10.37 -5.79
N LEU A 23 -11.43 -9.34 -5.96
CA LEU A 23 -11.56 -8.11 -5.15
C LEU A 23 -12.94 -7.43 -5.28
N THR A 24 -13.64 -7.69 -6.38
CA THR A 24 -14.98 -7.18 -6.64
C THR A 24 -16.10 -7.94 -5.95
N ASP A 25 -15.82 -9.15 -5.48
CA ASP A 25 -16.82 -10.05 -4.89
C ASP A 25 -17.00 -9.79 -3.37
N TYR A 26 -16.06 -9.05 -2.77
CA TYR A 26 -16.18 -8.62 -1.38
C TYR A 26 -17.28 -7.59 -1.20
N PRO A 27 -18.06 -7.65 -0.12
CA PRO A 27 -19.13 -6.68 0.13
C PRO A 27 -18.57 -5.26 0.21
N GLN A 28 -19.31 -4.29 -0.35
CA GLN A 28 -18.89 -2.89 -0.34
C GLN A 28 -18.92 -2.30 1.08
N GLU A 29 -19.80 -2.80 1.92
CA GLU A 29 -19.97 -2.40 3.31
C GLU A 29 -20.05 -3.66 4.18
N ASP A 30 -19.40 -3.62 5.33
CA ASP A 30 -19.43 -4.67 6.34
C ASP A 30 -19.07 -4.10 7.71
N SER A 31 -19.92 -4.32 8.70
CA SER A 31 -19.80 -3.71 10.03
C SER A 31 -18.56 -4.18 10.77
N ALA A 32 -18.25 -5.47 10.73
CA ALA A 32 -17.10 -6.05 11.42
C ALA A 32 -15.77 -5.54 10.81
N THR A 33 -15.70 -5.46 9.49
CA THR A 33 -14.56 -4.88 8.76
C THR A 33 -14.39 -3.40 9.08
N SER A 34 -15.48 -2.64 9.06
CA SER A 34 -15.48 -1.21 9.41
C SER A 34 -14.98 -1.00 10.84
N GLU A 35 -15.50 -1.76 11.80
CA GLU A 35 -15.10 -1.64 13.19
C GLU A 35 -13.61 -1.94 13.40
N LEU A 36 -13.09 -2.99 12.76
CA LEU A 36 -11.67 -3.36 12.78
C LEU A 36 -10.80 -2.21 12.26
N LEU A 37 -11.16 -1.61 11.13
CA LEU A 37 -10.46 -0.47 10.55
C LEU A 37 -10.54 0.78 11.45
N CYS A 38 -11.72 1.09 11.99
CA CYS A 38 -11.95 2.21 12.89
C CYS A 38 -11.12 2.13 14.19
N ARG A 39 -10.93 0.93 14.72
CA ARG A 39 -10.03 0.71 15.87
C ARG A 39 -8.55 0.81 15.48
N GLY A 40 -8.24 0.79 14.18
CA GLY A 40 -6.86 0.73 13.67
C GLY A 40 -6.19 -0.61 13.93
N ASP A 41 -6.97 -1.68 14.03
CA ASP A 41 -6.48 -3.05 14.18
C ASP A 41 -6.12 -3.64 12.82
N VAL A 42 -5.13 -3.04 12.17
CA VAL A 42 -4.73 -3.32 10.79
C VAL A 42 -3.36 -4.01 10.66
N LEU A 43 -2.81 -4.53 11.75
CA LEU A 43 -1.60 -5.34 11.66
C LEU A 43 -1.84 -6.57 10.78
N GLY A 44 -0.93 -6.81 9.84
CA GLY A 44 -1.05 -7.87 8.86
C GLY A 44 -1.90 -7.51 7.63
N VAL A 45 -2.65 -6.41 7.67
CA VAL A 45 -3.36 -5.88 6.50
C VAL A 45 -2.37 -5.06 5.66
N THR A 46 -1.88 -5.67 4.59
CA THR A 46 -0.89 -5.05 3.69
C THR A 46 -1.37 -3.67 3.22
N GLN A 47 -0.47 -2.70 3.18
CA GLN A 47 -0.71 -1.28 2.85
C GLN A 47 -1.47 -0.47 3.92
N ALA A 48 -2.09 -1.09 4.93
CA ALA A 48 -2.84 -0.39 5.98
C ALA A 48 -2.10 -0.28 7.32
N GLU A 49 -1.09 -1.10 7.54
CA GLU A 49 -0.47 -1.32 8.86
C GLU A 49 0.51 -0.23 9.31
N SER A 50 0.88 0.71 8.43
CA SER A 50 1.77 1.81 8.83
C SER A 50 1.15 2.68 9.92
N PRO A 51 1.96 3.28 10.83
CA PRO A 51 1.43 4.16 11.87
C PRO A 51 0.58 5.32 11.32
N ALA A 52 0.93 5.82 10.12
CA ALA A 52 0.20 6.89 9.46
C ALA A 52 -1.19 6.41 9.00
N MET A 53 -1.28 5.25 8.33
CA MET A 53 -2.56 4.67 7.90
C MET A 53 -3.45 4.32 9.10
N ARG A 54 -2.88 3.75 10.16
CA ARG A 54 -3.63 3.45 11.39
C ARG A 54 -4.27 4.69 12.00
N ARG A 55 -3.51 5.80 12.07
CA ARG A 55 -4.05 7.08 12.54
C ARG A 55 -5.12 7.62 11.61
N LEU A 56 -4.89 7.52 10.30
CA LEU A 56 -5.86 7.98 9.30
C LEU A 56 -7.18 7.21 9.44
N PHE A 57 -7.17 5.88 9.46
CA PHE A 57 -8.40 5.09 9.59
C PHE A 57 -9.16 5.35 10.89
N ARG A 58 -8.47 5.58 12.00
CA ARG A 58 -9.12 6.02 13.25
C ARG A 58 -9.81 7.38 13.13
N ALA A 59 -9.24 8.28 12.32
CA ALA A 59 -9.79 9.61 12.11
C ALA A 59 -10.97 9.62 11.13
N ILE A 60 -10.83 8.93 9.98
CA ILE A 60 -11.84 8.93 8.93
C ILE A 60 -12.99 7.93 9.19
N LYS A 61 -12.75 6.91 10.03
CA LYS A 61 -13.72 5.87 10.38
C LYS A 61 -14.42 5.26 9.15
N PRO A 62 -13.67 4.54 8.30
CA PRO A 62 -14.19 4.04 7.04
C PRO A 62 -15.33 3.04 7.28
N LYS A 63 -16.43 3.19 6.54
CA LYS A 63 -17.61 2.33 6.58
C LYS A 63 -17.70 1.41 5.37
N SER A 64 -16.98 1.74 4.33
CA SER A 64 -17.07 1.05 3.04
C SER A 64 -15.71 0.86 2.38
N SER A 65 -15.69 -0.01 1.37
CA SER A 65 -14.55 -0.18 0.47
C SER A 65 -14.16 1.14 -0.22
N LYS A 66 -15.14 2.00 -0.56
CA LYS A 66 -14.90 3.32 -1.16
C LYS A 66 -14.13 4.24 -0.22
N ASP A 67 -14.42 4.20 1.08
CA ASP A 67 -13.72 4.99 2.08
C ASP A 67 -12.25 4.56 2.22
N CYS A 68 -11.97 3.27 2.08
CA CYS A 68 -10.60 2.77 2.03
C CYS A 68 -9.86 3.26 0.78
N VAL A 69 -10.52 3.30 -0.38
CA VAL A 69 -9.95 3.85 -1.62
C VAL A 69 -9.56 5.31 -1.42
N PHE A 70 -10.46 6.11 -0.87
CA PHE A 70 -10.20 7.51 -0.58
C PHE A 70 -9.09 7.69 0.46
N GLY A 71 -9.09 6.89 1.52
CA GLY A 71 -8.04 6.89 2.55
C GLY A 71 -6.65 6.61 1.99
N THR A 72 -6.53 5.74 0.99
CA THR A 72 -5.23 5.46 0.34
C THR A 72 -4.70 6.65 -0.46
N ALA A 73 -5.56 7.46 -1.03
CA ALA A 73 -5.18 8.70 -1.69
C ALA A 73 -4.76 9.78 -0.68
N LEU A 74 -5.50 9.91 0.42
CA LEU A 74 -5.23 10.91 1.45
C LEU A 74 -3.90 10.70 2.19
N ILE A 75 -3.38 9.48 2.24
CA ILE A 75 -2.13 9.21 2.97
C ILE A 75 -0.90 9.83 2.29
N ARG A 76 -0.98 10.17 1.03
CA ARG A 76 0.13 10.76 0.28
C ARG A 76 0.48 12.17 0.82
N PRO A 77 1.77 12.57 0.80
CA PRO A 77 2.20 13.88 1.33
C PRO A 77 1.51 15.08 0.68
N VAL A 78 1.16 14.96 -0.59
CA VAL A 78 0.52 16.01 -1.40
C VAL A 78 -0.92 16.30 -0.95
N ALA A 79 -1.62 15.28 -0.46
CA ALA A 79 -2.92 15.49 0.10
C ALA A 79 -2.80 16.01 1.53
N VAL A 80 -2.75 17.31 1.70
CA VAL A 80 -3.00 18.10 2.92
C VAL A 80 -2.54 17.56 4.31
N SER A 81 -2.07 18.43 5.19
CA SER A 81 -1.62 18.13 6.57
C SER A 81 -2.73 17.55 7.48
N GLY A 82 -2.34 16.63 8.34
CA GLY A 82 -3.07 15.87 9.36
C GLY A 82 -4.55 16.16 9.67
N ARG A 83 -4.89 17.30 10.27
CA ARG A 83 -6.29 17.64 10.63
C ARG A 83 -7.17 17.87 9.40
N LYS A 84 -6.63 18.47 8.36
CA LYS A 84 -7.36 18.73 7.11
C LYS A 84 -7.76 17.44 6.36
N LYS A 85 -7.01 16.32 6.56
CA LYS A 85 -7.34 15.03 5.92
C LYS A 85 -8.66 14.44 6.40
N ALA A 86 -8.92 14.49 7.69
CA ALA A 86 -10.18 14.01 8.25
C ALA A 86 -11.36 14.92 7.83
N THR A 87 -11.13 16.24 7.76
CA THR A 87 -12.12 17.19 7.27
C THR A 87 -12.43 16.95 5.80
N MET A 88 -11.40 16.77 4.96
CA MET A 88 -11.60 16.42 3.54
C MET A 88 -12.41 15.14 3.37
N PHE A 89 -12.13 14.11 4.16
CA PHE A 89 -12.91 12.88 4.09
C PHE A 89 -14.37 13.12 4.49
N HIS A 90 -14.60 13.87 5.55
CA HIS A 90 -15.93 14.19 6.03
C HIS A 90 -16.72 15.02 5.01
N ASP A 91 -16.07 15.98 4.37
CA ASP A 91 -16.69 16.82 3.35
C ASP A 91 -16.99 15.99 2.09
N TRP A 92 -16.06 15.13 1.67
CA TRP A 92 -16.27 14.20 0.56
C TRP A 92 -17.46 13.26 0.81
N SER A 93 -17.60 12.72 2.01
CA SER A 93 -18.72 11.83 2.36
C SER A 93 -20.08 12.54 2.34
N LYS A 94 -20.08 13.87 2.37
CA LYS A 94 -21.28 14.72 2.34
C LYS A 94 -21.60 15.29 0.95
N GLU A 95 -20.99 14.75 -0.11
CA GLU A 95 -21.21 15.20 -1.50
C GLU A 95 -20.81 16.66 -1.80
N ARG A 96 -20.01 17.28 -0.93
CA ARG A 96 -19.59 18.68 -1.09
C ARG A 96 -18.30 18.90 -1.89
N MET A 97 -17.76 17.83 -2.54
CA MET A 97 -16.39 17.87 -3.06
C MET A 97 -16.25 17.76 -4.58
N SER A 98 -17.14 18.39 -5.35
CA SER A 98 -16.92 18.57 -6.79
C SER A 98 -15.63 19.36 -7.12
N ASP A 99 -15.09 20.09 -6.14
CA ASP A 99 -14.00 21.04 -6.34
C ASP A 99 -12.63 20.63 -5.76
N THR A 100 -12.55 19.51 -5.05
CA THR A 100 -11.29 19.11 -4.43
C THR A 100 -10.57 18.04 -5.26
N ILE A 101 -9.31 18.31 -5.57
CA ILE A 101 -8.43 17.35 -6.25
C ILE A 101 -7.89 16.36 -5.22
N VAL A 102 -8.25 15.10 -5.35
CA VAL A 102 -7.78 13.99 -4.51
C VAL A 102 -6.86 13.07 -5.29
N TYR A 103 -7.19 12.83 -6.56
CA TYR A 103 -6.44 11.99 -7.46
C TYR A 103 -5.77 12.83 -8.56
N GLU A 104 -4.72 12.31 -9.17
CA GLU A 104 -4.13 12.94 -10.35
C GLU A 104 -5.14 13.12 -11.48
N ASP A 105 -6.03 12.15 -11.62
CA ASP A 105 -7.12 12.17 -12.61
C ASP A 105 -8.05 13.36 -12.43
N ASP A 106 -8.32 13.78 -11.17
CA ASP A 106 -9.20 14.95 -10.89
C ASP A 106 -8.58 16.24 -11.42
N ALA A 107 -7.25 16.37 -11.37
CA ALA A 107 -6.54 17.51 -11.94
C ALA A 107 -6.64 17.54 -13.46
N ILE A 108 -6.52 16.38 -14.13
CA ILE A 108 -6.69 16.27 -15.57
C ILE A 108 -8.11 16.68 -15.97
N ASP A 109 -9.11 16.13 -15.26
CA ASP A 109 -10.53 16.44 -15.50
C ASP A 109 -10.79 17.95 -15.33
N ARG A 110 -10.27 18.57 -14.27
CA ARG A 110 -10.42 19.99 -14.02
C ARG A 110 -9.74 20.86 -15.05
N ILE A 111 -8.51 20.55 -15.45
CA ILE A 111 -7.78 21.30 -16.49
C ILE A 111 -8.51 21.18 -17.84
N SER A 112 -8.96 19.97 -18.19
CA SER A 112 -9.73 19.73 -19.41
C SER A 112 -11.03 20.58 -19.44
N GLU A 113 -11.75 20.63 -18.33
CA GLU A 113 -12.98 21.38 -18.19
C GLU A 113 -12.76 22.91 -18.35
N VAL A 114 -11.80 23.47 -17.61
CA VAL A 114 -11.62 24.92 -17.57
C VAL A 114 -11.00 25.50 -18.84
N LEU A 115 -10.20 24.73 -19.56
CA LEU A 115 -9.60 25.14 -20.81
C LEU A 115 -10.37 24.66 -22.06
N GLY A 116 -11.34 23.77 -21.91
CA GLY A 116 -12.06 23.17 -23.03
C GLY A 116 -11.16 22.31 -23.93
N ILE A 117 -10.15 21.64 -23.37
CA ILE A 117 -9.15 20.84 -24.09
C ILE A 117 -9.33 19.34 -23.80
N ASP A 118 -8.72 18.50 -24.63
CA ASP A 118 -8.74 17.08 -24.40
C ASP A 118 -7.89 16.65 -23.18
N LYS A 119 -8.11 15.41 -22.69
CA LYS A 119 -7.44 14.90 -21.51
C LYS A 119 -5.92 14.66 -21.71
N TYR A 120 -5.48 14.46 -22.93
CA TYR A 120 -4.06 14.29 -23.24
C TYR A 120 -3.32 15.61 -23.05
N GLU A 121 -3.84 16.68 -23.64
CA GLU A 121 -3.30 18.03 -23.46
C GLU A 121 -3.39 18.49 -22.00
N ALA A 122 -4.51 18.19 -21.32
CA ALA A 122 -4.70 18.45 -19.89
C ALA A 122 -3.64 17.77 -19.02
N ASP A 123 -3.27 16.51 -19.33
CA ASP A 123 -2.19 15.80 -18.61
C ASP A 123 -0.82 16.45 -18.80
N MET A 124 -0.56 17.08 -19.95
CA MET A 124 0.68 17.85 -20.15
C MET A 124 0.78 19.00 -19.14
N TYR A 125 -0.31 19.76 -18.94
CA TYR A 125 -0.34 20.82 -17.93
C TYR A 125 -0.26 20.28 -16.51
N ARG A 126 -1.00 19.21 -16.18
CA ARG A 126 -0.85 18.55 -14.87
C ARG A 126 0.61 18.19 -14.58
N ARG A 127 1.31 17.60 -15.55
CA ARG A 127 2.74 17.28 -15.43
C ARG A 127 3.61 18.53 -15.27
N ALA A 128 3.25 19.62 -15.93
CA ALA A 128 3.97 20.89 -15.79
C ALA A 128 3.86 21.43 -14.35
N PHE A 129 2.68 21.42 -13.76
CA PHE A 129 2.48 21.79 -12.36
C PHE A 129 3.26 20.85 -11.42
N ALA A 130 3.20 19.53 -11.62
CA ALA A 130 3.92 18.56 -10.80
C ALA A 130 5.44 18.74 -10.85
N LYS A 131 6.00 19.10 -12.01
CA LYS A 131 7.43 19.33 -12.24
C LYS A 131 7.87 20.77 -12.04
N LYS A 132 6.94 21.68 -11.70
CA LYS A 132 7.19 23.12 -11.58
C LYS A 132 7.81 23.74 -12.84
N ASN A 133 7.33 23.35 -14.02
CA ASN A 133 7.74 23.93 -15.29
C ASN A 133 7.07 25.29 -15.45
N GLU A 134 7.81 26.37 -15.16
CA GLU A 134 7.32 27.74 -15.16
C GLU A 134 6.77 28.18 -16.52
N GLU A 135 7.43 27.83 -17.61
CA GLU A 135 7.01 28.20 -18.98
C GLU A 135 5.60 27.64 -19.28
N LYS A 136 5.42 26.35 -19.04
CA LYS A 136 4.11 25.69 -19.27
C LYS A 136 3.03 26.12 -18.28
N ILE A 137 3.39 26.48 -17.05
CA ILE A 137 2.47 27.04 -16.07
C ILE A 137 2.02 28.43 -16.52
N MET A 138 2.93 29.28 -17.02
CA MET A 138 2.57 30.60 -17.56
C MET A 138 1.70 30.49 -18.81
N GLU A 139 1.98 29.55 -19.70
CA GLU A 139 1.10 29.24 -20.83
C GLU A 139 -0.32 28.88 -20.36
N PHE A 140 -0.45 27.99 -19.37
CA PHE A 140 -1.73 27.64 -18.77
C PHE A 140 -2.46 28.86 -18.20
N ILE A 141 -1.77 29.70 -17.42
CA ILE A 141 -2.31 30.91 -16.82
C ILE A 141 -2.80 31.89 -17.90
N SER A 142 -2.03 32.03 -18.99
CA SER A 142 -2.42 32.87 -20.13
C SER A 142 -3.68 32.35 -20.81
N ARG A 143 -3.78 31.06 -21.05
CA ARG A 143 -4.96 30.42 -21.66
C ARG A 143 -6.19 30.48 -20.76
N LEU A 144 -6.01 30.44 -19.45
CA LEU A 144 -7.11 30.58 -18.49
C LEU A 144 -7.75 31.99 -18.52
N GLY A 145 -6.99 33.00 -18.98
CA GLY A 145 -7.53 34.36 -19.16
C GLY A 145 -8.10 34.97 -17.89
N ASP A 146 -9.28 35.58 -18.01
CA ASP A 146 -10.01 36.22 -16.89
C ASP A 146 -11.06 35.28 -16.27
N HIS A 147 -10.74 33.98 -16.17
CA HIS A 147 -11.64 33.01 -15.57
C HIS A 147 -12.02 33.42 -14.12
N PRO A 148 -13.33 33.42 -13.72
CA PRO A 148 -13.76 33.91 -12.41
C PRO A 148 -13.10 33.25 -11.20
N ARG A 149 -12.65 32.00 -11.34
CA ARG A 149 -11.99 31.21 -10.28
C ARG A 149 -10.50 30.98 -10.57
N LYS A 150 -9.86 31.90 -11.30
CA LYS A 150 -8.46 31.76 -11.75
C LYS A 150 -7.50 31.46 -10.61
N ASP A 151 -7.48 32.30 -9.58
CA ASP A 151 -6.53 32.18 -8.46
C ASP A 151 -6.76 30.91 -7.65
N GLU A 152 -8.02 30.49 -7.49
CA GLU A 152 -8.37 29.26 -6.80
C GLU A 152 -7.88 28.04 -7.58
N ILE A 153 -8.10 28.00 -8.89
CA ILE A 153 -7.63 26.92 -9.78
C ILE A 153 -6.12 26.82 -9.74
N ILE A 154 -5.41 27.95 -9.88
CA ILE A 154 -3.96 27.99 -9.85
C ILE A 154 -3.44 27.49 -8.51
N THR A 155 -3.98 27.98 -7.38
CA THR A 155 -3.59 27.54 -6.03
C THR A 155 -3.81 26.04 -5.85
N MET A 156 -4.94 25.53 -6.32
CA MET A 156 -5.28 24.12 -6.24
C MET A 156 -4.31 23.26 -7.06
N LEU A 157 -4.01 23.67 -8.31
CA LEU A 157 -3.05 22.94 -9.16
C LEU A 157 -1.61 23.05 -8.65
N GLN A 158 -1.22 24.18 -8.08
CA GLN A 158 0.09 24.33 -7.43
C GLN A 158 0.25 23.44 -6.21
N SER A 159 -0.84 23.15 -5.48
CA SER A 159 -0.82 22.22 -4.36
C SER A 159 -0.55 20.77 -4.79
N LEU A 160 -0.73 20.44 -6.06
CA LEU A 160 -0.39 19.15 -6.66
C LEU A 160 1.11 18.95 -6.90
N SER A 161 1.97 19.90 -6.53
CA SER A 161 3.43 19.84 -6.69
C SER A 161 4.05 18.68 -5.90
N GLY A 162 3.73 17.46 -6.26
CA GLY A 162 4.17 16.22 -5.64
C GLY A 162 3.51 15.02 -6.32
N PHE A 163 3.77 13.83 -5.81
CA PHE A 163 3.21 12.59 -6.35
C PHE A 163 1.76 12.42 -5.88
N GLY A 164 0.81 12.84 -6.69
CA GLY A 164 -0.57 12.39 -6.56
C GLY A 164 -0.68 10.87 -6.72
N LEU A 165 -1.79 10.30 -6.34
CA LEU A 165 -2.11 8.90 -6.59
C LEU A 165 -3.13 8.82 -7.72
N CYS A 166 -2.84 8.05 -8.79
CA CYS A 166 -3.83 7.82 -9.82
C CYS A 166 -5.04 7.06 -9.23
N ARG A 167 -6.23 7.38 -9.68
CA ARG A 167 -7.49 6.80 -9.18
C ARG A 167 -7.51 5.27 -9.29
N ALA A 168 -7.05 4.73 -10.42
CA ALA A 168 -6.99 3.29 -10.64
C ALA A 168 -6.12 2.57 -9.60
N HIS A 169 -4.97 3.15 -9.25
CA HIS A 169 -4.09 2.60 -8.24
C HIS A 169 -4.70 2.69 -6.83
N ALA A 170 -5.34 3.80 -6.49
CA ALA A 170 -6.06 3.95 -5.23
C ALA A 170 -7.20 2.94 -5.08
N VAL A 171 -7.97 2.71 -6.16
CA VAL A 171 -9.05 1.71 -6.19
C VAL A 171 -8.49 0.31 -5.93
N ASN A 172 -7.40 -0.06 -6.60
CA ASN A 172 -6.77 -1.36 -6.39
C ASN A 172 -6.30 -1.55 -4.96
N LEU A 173 -5.56 -0.58 -4.41
CA LEU A 173 -5.06 -0.65 -3.04
C LEU A 173 -6.17 -0.61 -1.99
N GLY A 174 -7.14 0.28 -2.14
CA GLY A 174 -8.24 0.42 -1.18
C GLY A 174 -9.13 -0.82 -1.11
N ARG A 175 -9.45 -1.42 -2.27
CA ARG A 175 -10.17 -2.69 -2.32
C ARG A 175 -9.37 -3.84 -1.71
N LEU A 176 -8.06 -3.89 -1.94
CA LEU A 176 -7.20 -4.90 -1.33
C LEU A 176 -7.15 -4.76 0.20
N ILE A 177 -7.02 -3.53 0.71
CA ILE A 177 -7.08 -3.25 2.15
C ILE A 177 -8.41 -3.74 2.73
N TRP A 178 -9.51 -3.39 2.10
CA TRP A 178 -10.85 -3.78 2.54
C TRP A 178 -11.01 -5.30 2.58
N ALA A 179 -10.64 -5.99 1.50
CA ALA A 179 -10.72 -7.44 1.39
C ALA A 179 -9.87 -8.17 2.45
N LEU A 180 -8.63 -7.70 2.68
CA LEU A 180 -7.77 -8.25 3.73
C LEU A 180 -8.31 -7.97 5.13
N ALA A 181 -8.87 -6.79 5.38
CA ALA A 181 -9.52 -6.46 6.65
C ALA A 181 -10.77 -7.30 6.87
N TYR A 182 -11.56 -7.54 5.82
CA TYR A 182 -12.69 -8.46 5.84
C TYR A 182 -12.25 -9.87 6.23
N GLN A 183 -11.24 -10.40 5.60
CA GLN A 183 -10.71 -11.73 5.93
C GLN A 183 -10.16 -11.79 7.36
N LYS A 184 -9.54 -10.71 7.84
CA LYS A 184 -9.07 -10.64 9.22
C LYS A 184 -10.23 -10.67 10.23
N ALA A 185 -11.35 -10.02 9.91
CA ALA A 185 -12.54 -9.95 10.76
C ALA A 185 -13.31 -11.27 10.78
N HIS A 186 -13.47 -11.92 9.61
CA HIS A 186 -14.35 -13.10 9.45
C HIS A 186 -13.61 -14.43 9.46
N ASN A 187 -12.34 -14.46 9.04
CA ASN A 187 -11.53 -15.68 8.96
C ASN A 187 -10.14 -15.46 9.60
N PRO A 188 -10.07 -15.11 10.91
CA PRO A 188 -8.82 -14.69 11.55
C PRO A 188 -7.73 -15.77 11.50
N GLU A 189 -8.06 -17.05 11.61
CA GLU A 189 -7.08 -18.13 11.54
C GLU A 189 -6.41 -18.20 10.16
N LYS A 190 -7.21 -18.27 9.09
CA LYS A 190 -6.70 -18.29 7.71
C LYS A 190 -5.91 -17.02 7.41
N PHE A 191 -6.42 -15.86 7.87
CA PHE A 191 -5.75 -14.58 7.72
C PHE A 191 -4.35 -14.59 8.34
N TRP A 192 -4.22 -14.98 9.61
CA TRP A 192 -2.93 -14.97 10.29
C TRP A 192 -1.97 -16.03 9.75
N ARG A 193 -2.47 -17.20 9.36
CA ARG A 193 -1.66 -18.23 8.68
C ARG A 193 -1.04 -17.66 7.41
N SER A 194 -1.84 -17.08 6.53
CA SER A 194 -1.38 -16.45 5.29
C SER A 194 -0.49 -15.24 5.56
N CYS A 195 -0.85 -14.38 6.52
CA CYS A 195 -0.03 -13.25 6.92
C CYS A 195 1.37 -13.70 7.36
N LEU A 196 1.49 -14.71 8.21
CA LEU A 196 2.77 -15.20 8.68
C LEU A 196 3.62 -15.88 7.59
N LYS A 197 2.98 -16.50 6.61
CA LYS A 197 3.65 -17.11 5.44
C LYS A 197 4.21 -16.06 4.50
N HIS A 198 3.40 -15.04 4.15
CA HIS A 198 3.77 -13.97 3.22
C HIS A 198 4.41 -12.75 3.93
N CYS A 199 4.70 -12.88 5.23
CA CYS A 199 5.12 -11.78 6.08
C CYS A 199 6.44 -11.15 5.64
N GLN A 200 6.35 -9.96 5.08
CA GLN A 200 7.43 -9.00 4.89
C GLN A 200 6.82 -7.59 4.95
N GLY A 201 5.96 -7.37 5.95
CA GLY A 201 5.27 -6.10 6.14
C GLY A 201 6.14 -5.02 6.79
N SER A 202 5.50 -3.99 7.34
CA SER A 202 6.17 -2.84 7.95
C SER A 202 6.89 -3.17 9.26
N TYR A 203 6.59 -4.32 9.85
CA TYR A 203 7.12 -4.73 11.15
C TYR A 203 7.95 -6.00 11.06
N LYS A 204 8.74 -6.27 12.09
CA LYS A 204 9.48 -7.53 12.22
C LYS A 204 8.51 -8.70 12.45
N ARG A 205 8.87 -9.88 11.97
CA ARG A 205 8.02 -11.08 12.02
C ARG A 205 7.51 -11.43 13.43
N TRP A 206 8.32 -11.19 14.46
CA TRP A 206 7.91 -11.45 15.83
C TRP A 206 6.68 -10.63 16.27
N VAL A 207 6.50 -9.41 15.74
CA VAL A 207 5.32 -8.57 16.01
C VAL A 207 4.04 -9.27 15.53
N TYR A 208 4.06 -9.78 14.30
CA TYR A 208 2.90 -10.51 13.74
C TYR A 208 2.62 -11.80 14.49
N ARG A 209 3.67 -12.54 14.91
CA ARG A 209 3.51 -13.73 15.74
C ARG A 209 2.88 -13.42 17.10
N THR A 210 3.35 -12.34 17.74
CA THR A 210 2.81 -11.91 19.04
C THR A 210 1.36 -11.51 18.90
N GLU A 211 0.99 -10.81 17.85
CA GLU A 211 -0.38 -10.39 17.62
C GLU A 211 -1.30 -11.59 17.28
N ALA A 212 -0.83 -12.51 16.44
CA ALA A 212 -1.56 -13.75 16.17
C ALA A 212 -1.84 -14.54 17.45
N LYS A 213 -0.84 -14.71 18.32
CA LYS A 213 -1.02 -15.37 19.64
C LYS A 213 -2.00 -14.61 20.53
N ARG A 214 -1.95 -13.28 20.54
CA ARG A 214 -2.84 -12.43 21.33
C ARG A 214 -4.32 -12.62 20.97
N VAL A 215 -4.60 -12.90 19.70
CA VAL A 215 -5.98 -13.20 19.24
C VAL A 215 -6.31 -14.70 19.26
N GLY A 216 -5.55 -15.49 19.99
CA GLY A 216 -5.83 -16.90 20.21
C GLY A 216 -5.35 -17.85 19.10
N ILE A 217 -4.58 -17.37 18.13
CA ILE A 217 -4.03 -18.23 17.10
C ILE A 217 -2.75 -18.89 17.62
N ASP A 218 -2.75 -20.22 17.63
CA ASP A 218 -1.57 -20.96 18.02
C ASP A 218 -0.48 -20.87 16.96
N VAL A 219 0.62 -20.22 17.31
CA VAL A 219 1.79 -20.07 16.45
C VAL A 219 2.86 -21.02 16.96
N ILE A 220 2.89 -22.21 16.37
CA ILE A 220 3.94 -23.19 16.63
C ILE A 220 5.24 -22.63 16.07
N THR A 221 6.22 -22.45 16.95
CA THR A 221 7.59 -22.20 16.52
C THR A 221 8.31 -23.55 16.50
N PRO A 222 8.72 -24.06 15.33
CA PRO A 222 9.44 -25.31 15.28
C PRO A 222 10.62 -25.30 16.26
N SER A 223 10.86 -26.39 16.95
CA SER A 223 12.06 -26.56 17.79
C SER A 223 13.31 -26.46 16.91
N LYS A 224 14.49 -26.29 17.51
CA LYS A 224 15.72 -26.28 16.74
C LYS A 224 15.92 -27.57 15.93
N SER A 225 15.46 -28.71 16.47
CA SER A 225 15.51 -30.01 15.80
C SER A 225 14.52 -30.09 14.62
N ASP A 226 13.30 -29.55 14.80
CA ASP A 226 12.25 -29.65 13.78
C ASP A 226 12.48 -28.68 12.61
N LYS A 227 13.35 -27.69 12.78
CA LYS A 227 13.69 -26.71 11.75
C LYS A 227 14.33 -27.30 10.52
N TRP A 228 15.03 -28.42 10.69
CA TRP A 228 15.87 -29.02 9.65
C TRP A 228 15.12 -30.01 8.78
N ASP A 229 14.06 -30.61 9.31
CA ASP A 229 13.38 -31.75 8.70
C ASP A 229 12.07 -31.39 8.01
N THR A 230 11.57 -30.15 8.17
CA THR A 230 10.36 -29.74 7.46
C THR A 230 10.67 -29.32 6.03
N PRO A 231 9.91 -29.80 5.02
CA PRO A 231 10.08 -29.41 3.64
C PRO A 231 10.03 -27.88 3.44
N GLU A 232 9.23 -27.17 4.25
CA GLU A 232 9.11 -25.72 4.20
C GLU A 232 10.37 -25.01 4.71
N PHE A 233 11.03 -25.54 5.73
CA PHE A 233 12.31 -25.01 6.18
C PHE A 233 13.40 -25.27 5.17
N GLN A 234 13.45 -26.46 4.61
CA GLN A 234 14.35 -26.85 3.54
C GLN A 234 14.16 -25.96 2.31
N TYR A 235 12.94 -25.67 1.93
CA TYR A 235 12.62 -24.74 0.85
C TYR A 235 13.10 -23.31 1.16
N ARG A 236 12.83 -22.79 2.36
CA ARG A 236 13.29 -21.45 2.81
C ARG A 236 14.83 -21.40 2.92
N LYS A 237 15.43 -22.48 3.37
CA LYS A 237 16.87 -22.57 3.53
C LYS A 237 17.61 -22.72 2.21
N TYR A 238 17.08 -23.52 1.30
CA TYR A 238 17.76 -23.92 0.07
C TYR A 238 17.11 -23.42 -1.20
N GLY A 239 15.81 -23.22 -1.25
CA GLY A 239 15.10 -22.72 -2.43
C GLY A 239 15.44 -21.27 -2.78
N TRP A 240 15.66 -20.46 -1.76
CA TRP A 240 16.10 -19.07 -1.92
C TRP A 240 17.61 -18.95 -2.13
N TRP A 241 18.35 -19.99 -1.83
CA TRP A 241 19.82 -20.06 -1.82
C TRP A 241 20.36 -21.05 -2.83
N SER A 242 19.56 -21.64 -3.67
CA SER A 242 20.07 -22.37 -4.82
C SER A 242 20.82 -21.39 -5.71
N GLN A 243 21.91 -21.84 -6.33
CA GLN A 243 22.68 -21.01 -7.24
C GLN A 243 21.82 -20.38 -8.34
N ASP A 244 20.73 -21.05 -8.71
CA ASP A 244 19.81 -20.62 -9.77
C ASP A 244 18.88 -19.47 -9.35
N ASN A 245 18.66 -19.26 -8.04
CA ASN A 245 17.76 -18.25 -7.49
C ASN A 245 18.46 -17.15 -6.69
N PHE A 246 19.78 -17.16 -6.67
CA PHE A 246 20.56 -16.18 -5.91
C PHE A 246 20.64 -14.84 -6.67
N MET A 247 20.13 -13.78 -6.05
CA MET A 247 20.31 -12.42 -6.56
C MET A 247 21.41 -11.71 -5.78
N PRO A 248 22.48 -11.20 -6.44
CA PRO A 248 23.49 -10.39 -5.78
C PRO A 248 22.87 -9.20 -5.05
N GLY A 249 23.24 -8.98 -3.80
CA GLY A 249 22.70 -7.92 -2.95
C GLY A 249 21.49 -8.31 -2.11
N MET A 250 21.06 -9.56 -2.15
CA MET A 250 19.99 -10.05 -1.30
C MET A 250 20.47 -10.18 0.16
N TYR A 251 19.85 -9.44 1.07
CA TYR A 251 20.20 -9.51 2.49
C TYR A 251 19.54 -10.68 3.18
N VAL A 252 20.34 -11.53 3.81
CA VAL A 252 19.87 -12.61 4.67
C VAL A 252 19.46 -12.08 6.03
N LYS A 253 18.46 -11.23 6.10
CA LYS A 253 18.05 -10.64 7.38
C LYS A 253 17.24 -11.56 8.29
N GLU A 254 16.76 -12.69 7.77
CA GLU A 254 15.76 -13.50 8.47
C GLU A 254 16.03 -15.01 8.44
N LEU A 255 17.30 -15.41 8.27
CA LEU A 255 17.67 -16.81 8.42
C LEU A 255 17.68 -17.18 9.91
N TYR A 256 16.81 -18.10 10.25
CA TYR A 256 16.86 -18.80 11.53
C TYR A 256 17.95 -19.87 11.49
N MET A 257 19.17 -19.46 11.29
CA MET A 257 20.33 -20.36 11.41
C MET A 257 21.30 -19.80 12.42
N ASP A 258 22.05 -20.69 13.07
CA ASP A 258 23.09 -20.24 13.96
C ASP A 258 24.29 -19.63 13.18
N LYS A 259 25.19 -18.97 13.93
CA LYS A 259 26.34 -18.29 13.34
C LYS A 259 27.28 -19.22 12.60
N VAL A 260 27.41 -20.46 13.09
CA VAL A 260 28.33 -21.46 12.52
C VAL A 260 27.82 -21.94 11.17
N GLU A 261 26.54 -22.20 11.09
CA GLU A 261 25.92 -22.67 9.88
C GLU A 261 25.90 -21.58 8.81
N PHE A 262 25.62 -20.34 9.21
CA PHE A 262 25.67 -19.19 8.32
C PHE A 262 27.10 -18.97 7.77
N ALA A 263 28.11 -19.08 8.63
CA ALA A 263 29.52 -19.04 8.23
C ALA A 263 29.86 -20.15 7.23
N GLY A 264 29.33 -21.35 7.45
CA GLY A 264 29.50 -22.48 6.53
C GLY A 264 28.89 -22.23 5.15
N MET A 265 27.71 -21.56 5.10
CA MET A 265 27.11 -21.19 3.82
C MET A 265 27.90 -20.13 3.07
N ILE A 266 28.47 -19.16 3.77
CA ILE A 266 29.36 -18.15 3.17
C ILE A 266 30.61 -18.83 2.62
N ALA A 267 31.24 -19.70 3.39
CA ALA A 267 32.43 -20.42 2.99
C ALA A 267 32.20 -21.29 1.75
N ASN A 268 31.02 -21.85 1.61
CA ASN A 268 30.62 -22.67 0.46
C ASN A 268 30.10 -21.88 -0.73
N GLY A 269 30.20 -20.53 -0.73
CA GLY A 269 29.76 -19.67 -1.83
C GLY A 269 28.24 -19.60 -2.01
N ARG A 270 27.46 -20.10 -1.04
CA ARG A 270 25.99 -20.10 -1.10
C ARG A 270 25.35 -18.80 -0.67
N VAL A 271 26.12 -17.95 0.00
CA VAL A 271 25.71 -16.61 0.44
C VAL A 271 26.89 -15.67 0.28
N PHE A 272 26.68 -14.49 -0.27
CA PHE A 272 27.72 -13.49 -0.40
C PHE A 272 27.62 -12.45 0.71
N ARG A 273 28.77 -11.99 1.16
CA ARG A 273 28.87 -10.94 2.14
C ARG A 273 28.46 -9.61 1.50
N GLY A 274 27.42 -8.93 2.03
CA GLY A 274 27.07 -7.59 1.58
C GLY A 274 28.16 -6.59 1.95
N ASP A 275 28.33 -5.55 1.15
CA ASP A 275 29.38 -4.52 1.28
C ASP A 275 29.43 -3.81 2.64
N LYS A 276 28.39 -3.93 3.47
CA LYS A 276 28.30 -3.27 4.79
C LYS A 276 28.49 -4.22 5.98
N GLY A 277 28.86 -5.47 5.78
CA GLY A 277 29.10 -6.41 6.88
C GLY A 277 27.90 -6.66 7.81
N LYS A 278 26.68 -6.35 7.38
CA LYS A 278 25.45 -6.59 8.13
C LYS A 278 24.74 -7.80 7.54
N TYR A 279 24.62 -8.83 8.34
CA TYR A 279 23.97 -10.11 8.04
C TYR A 279 22.73 -10.28 8.92
#